data_cce6c7c58bbeb3daa25bbe96bf23145f
#
_entry.id   cce6c7c58bbeb3daa25bbe96bf23145f
#
_cell.length_a   1.000
_cell.length_b   1.000
_cell.length_c   1.000
_cell.angle_alpha   90.00
_cell.angle_beta   90.00
_cell.angle_gamma   90.00
#
_symmetry.space_group_name_H-M   'P 1'
#
loop_
_entity.id
_entity.type
_entity.pdbx_description
1 polymer ?
#
loop_
_entity_poly.entity_id
_entity_poly.type
_entity_poly.pdbx_seq_one_letter_code
_entity_poly.pdbx_strand_id
1 'polypeptide(L)'
;MSLLVLIPLASILVYSLQLDGDDFLKLITNDGIRNSFITSISCSLIAALINCVFGLILAWVLVRYDFTGKKLLNGLIELPFALPTAVAGITLSKLYASTGWLGAPFAQAGLAIAYTKIGLTIALIFVGIPYAVRSIQPVLETLDPSYEEAGNMLGAGSFTIFRRIILPKLRPAVLTGFGLAFARGLGEYGSVIYIAGNSAKNQTQVVSYVIMQKLNYVDYASATAIALVMLVIAFVTLFAINVVQIRQAARTM
;
A
#
# COMPACT_ATOMS: atom_id res chain seq x y z
N MET A 1 4.10 -13.20 23.80
CA MET A 1 3.82 -12.55 22.49
C MET A 1 2.44 -11.88 22.47
N SER A 2 1.34 -12.58 22.74
CA SER A 2 -0.02 -11.99 22.69
C SER A 2 -0.19 -10.74 23.59
N LEU A 3 0.36 -10.73 24.80
CA LEU A 3 0.28 -9.57 25.71
C LEU A 3 0.98 -8.33 25.14
N LEU A 4 2.13 -8.48 24.46
CA LEU A 4 2.86 -7.36 23.85
C LEU A 4 2.07 -6.67 22.72
N VAL A 5 1.15 -7.37 22.08
CA VAL A 5 0.28 -6.82 21.03
C VAL A 5 -1.05 -6.36 21.61
N LEU A 6 -1.65 -7.15 22.50
CA LEU A 6 -2.99 -6.87 23.04
C LEU A 6 -3.00 -5.66 23.99
N ILE A 7 -1.95 -5.45 24.79
CA ILE A 7 -1.89 -4.32 25.72
C ILE A 7 -1.90 -2.97 24.97
N PRO A 8 -1.04 -2.72 23.96
CA PRO A 8 -1.12 -1.48 23.17
C PRO A 8 -2.46 -1.30 22.46
N LEU A 9 -3.03 -2.36 21.90
CA LEU A 9 -4.35 -2.29 21.26
C LEU A 9 -5.46 -1.98 22.24
N ALA A 10 -5.44 -2.60 23.43
CA ALA A 10 -6.37 -2.28 24.50
C ALA A 10 -6.21 -0.84 25.00
N SER A 11 -4.99 -0.32 25.06
CA SER A 11 -4.77 1.08 25.46
C SER A 11 -5.39 2.08 24.47
N ILE A 12 -5.35 1.80 23.17
CA ILE A 12 -6.04 2.63 22.16
C ILE A 12 -7.55 2.67 22.47
N LEU A 13 -8.15 1.52 22.77
CA LEU A 13 -9.58 1.46 23.14
C LEU A 13 -9.86 2.26 24.41
N VAL A 14 -9.08 2.05 25.47
CA VAL A 14 -9.28 2.73 26.77
C VAL A 14 -9.15 4.26 26.63
N TYR A 15 -8.14 4.74 25.91
CA TYR A 15 -7.99 6.18 25.70
C TYR A 15 -9.05 6.77 24.77
N SER A 16 -9.52 6.04 23.77
CA SER A 16 -10.60 6.51 22.88
C SER A 16 -11.95 6.62 23.62
N LEU A 17 -12.19 5.80 24.66
CA LEU A 17 -13.38 5.87 25.49
C LEU A 17 -13.42 7.09 26.44
N GLN A 18 -12.33 7.85 26.55
CA GLN A 18 -12.32 9.13 27.28
C GLN A 18 -13.08 10.25 26.53
N LEU A 19 -13.35 10.08 25.24
CA LEU A 19 -14.21 10.97 24.49
C LEU A 19 -15.67 10.57 24.68
N ASP A 20 -16.50 11.56 24.95
CA ASP A 20 -17.95 11.37 24.92
C ASP A 20 -18.42 11.01 23.50
N GLY A 21 -19.51 10.25 23.38
CA GLY A 21 -20.01 9.79 22.07
C GLY A 21 -20.28 10.95 21.09
N ASP A 22 -20.80 12.07 21.58
CA ASP A 22 -21.05 13.26 20.76
C ASP A 22 -19.75 13.91 20.29
N ASP A 23 -18.73 13.97 21.12
CA ASP A 23 -17.44 14.56 20.75
C ASP A 23 -16.66 13.64 19.82
N PHE A 24 -16.78 12.32 19.98
CA PHE A 24 -16.26 11.35 19.03
C PHE A 24 -16.91 11.53 17.64
N LEU A 25 -18.23 11.65 17.56
CA LEU A 25 -18.93 11.86 16.30
C LEU A 25 -18.53 13.20 15.65
N LYS A 26 -18.47 14.30 16.42
CA LYS A 26 -18.00 15.60 15.92
C LYS A 26 -16.57 15.52 15.39
N LEU A 27 -15.69 14.78 16.09
CA LEU A 27 -14.29 14.59 15.67
C LEU A 27 -14.22 13.91 14.31
N ILE A 28 -14.86 12.73 14.17
CA ILE A 28 -14.76 11.92 12.95
C ILE A 28 -15.51 12.56 11.77
N THR A 29 -16.60 13.30 12.03
CA THR A 29 -17.35 14.02 10.99
C THR A 29 -16.75 15.37 10.61
N ASN A 30 -15.71 15.83 11.34
CA ASN A 30 -14.98 17.05 10.96
C ASN A 30 -14.43 16.92 9.54
N ASP A 31 -14.70 17.94 8.71
CA ASP A 31 -14.33 17.90 7.28
C ASP A 31 -12.84 17.67 7.03
N GLY A 32 -11.95 18.23 7.84
CA GLY A 32 -10.51 18.03 7.73
C GLY A 32 -10.12 16.58 7.98
N ILE A 33 -10.66 15.97 9.04
CA ILE A 33 -10.39 14.59 9.42
C ILE A 33 -11.01 13.63 8.41
N ARG A 34 -12.27 13.86 8.02
CA ARG A 34 -12.94 13.04 7.01
C ARG A 34 -12.18 13.06 5.68
N ASN A 35 -11.73 14.22 5.22
CA ASN A 35 -10.95 14.34 4.00
C ASN A 35 -9.58 13.62 4.12
N SER A 36 -8.96 13.61 5.30
CA SER A 36 -7.71 12.85 5.51
C SER A 36 -7.95 11.33 5.43
N PHE A 37 -9.07 10.80 5.93
CA PHE A 37 -9.46 9.41 5.73
C PHE A 37 -9.67 9.08 4.25
N ILE A 38 -10.44 9.92 3.53
CA ILE A 38 -10.68 9.73 2.10
C ILE A 38 -9.37 9.75 1.32
N THR A 39 -8.47 10.67 1.62
CA THR A 39 -7.16 10.78 0.97
C THR A 39 -6.30 9.55 1.27
N SER A 40 -6.18 9.14 2.54
CA SER A 40 -5.40 7.95 2.92
C SER A 40 -5.93 6.69 2.25
N ILE A 41 -7.24 6.46 2.31
CA ILE A 41 -7.85 5.25 1.74
C ILE A 41 -7.73 5.25 0.22
N SER A 42 -8.08 6.36 -0.45
CA SER A 42 -8.07 6.42 -1.92
C SER A 42 -6.65 6.30 -2.50
N CYS A 43 -5.68 7.04 -1.94
CA CYS A 43 -4.30 6.95 -2.42
C CYS A 43 -3.66 5.59 -2.13
N SER A 44 -3.92 5.00 -0.94
CA SER A 44 -3.44 3.65 -0.62
C SER A 44 -4.10 2.58 -1.51
N LEU A 45 -5.38 2.72 -1.82
CA LEU A 45 -6.09 1.82 -2.74
C LEU A 45 -5.50 1.87 -4.15
N ILE A 46 -5.32 3.08 -4.69
CA ILE A 46 -4.73 3.29 -6.01
C ILE A 46 -3.30 2.74 -6.04
N ALA A 47 -2.50 3.04 -5.02
CA ALA A 47 -1.12 2.54 -4.92
C ALA A 47 -1.08 1.01 -4.85
N ALA A 48 -1.95 0.37 -4.06
CA ALA A 48 -2.03 -1.07 -3.95
C ALA A 48 -2.46 -1.74 -5.26
N LEU A 49 -3.40 -1.16 -6.00
CA LEU A 49 -3.80 -1.65 -7.33
C LEU A 49 -2.64 -1.56 -8.34
N ILE A 50 -1.93 -0.43 -8.36
CA ILE A 50 -0.74 -0.25 -9.21
C ILE A 50 0.34 -1.26 -8.82
N ASN A 51 0.58 -1.44 -7.52
CA ASN A 51 1.54 -2.43 -7.00
C ASN A 51 1.18 -3.87 -7.39
N CYS A 52 -0.10 -4.23 -7.46
CA CYS A 52 -0.52 -5.55 -7.95
C CYS A 52 -0.12 -5.77 -9.41
N VAL A 53 -0.32 -4.77 -10.26
CA VAL A 53 0.02 -4.86 -11.69
C VAL A 53 1.54 -4.93 -11.87
N PHE A 54 2.26 -3.96 -11.32
CA PHE A 54 3.73 -3.93 -11.45
C PHE A 54 4.41 -5.05 -10.68
N GLY A 55 3.88 -5.42 -9.51
CA GLY A 55 4.37 -6.55 -8.72
C GLY A 55 4.24 -7.88 -9.46
N LEU A 56 3.12 -8.09 -10.17
CA LEU A 56 2.93 -9.27 -11.01
C LEU A 56 3.92 -9.29 -12.18
N ILE A 57 4.12 -8.15 -12.86
CA ILE A 57 5.08 -8.03 -13.96
C ILE A 57 6.51 -8.29 -13.46
N LEU A 58 6.90 -7.66 -12.35
CA LEU A 58 8.24 -7.82 -11.78
C LEU A 58 8.48 -9.25 -11.29
N ALA A 59 7.52 -9.86 -10.59
CA ALA A 59 7.61 -11.26 -10.18
C ALA A 59 7.74 -12.19 -11.38
N TRP A 60 6.95 -11.94 -12.43
CA TRP A 60 7.03 -12.69 -13.68
C TRP A 60 8.42 -12.60 -14.31
N VAL A 61 8.96 -11.39 -14.47
CA VAL A 61 10.29 -11.16 -15.06
C VAL A 61 11.37 -11.83 -14.21
N LEU A 62 11.30 -11.69 -12.89
CA LEU A 62 12.28 -12.30 -11.98
C LEU A 62 12.27 -13.84 -11.99
N VAL A 63 11.10 -14.45 -12.22
CA VAL A 63 11.00 -15.92 -12.17
C VAL A 63 11.23 -16.56 -13.54
N ARG A 64 10.66 -15.98 -14.61
CA ARG A 64 10.64 -16.62 -15.94
C ARG A 64 11.79 -16.22 -16.86
N TYR A 65 12.53 -15.16 -16.53
CA TYR A 65 13.63 -14.71 -17.38
C TYR A 65 14.97 -14.72 -16.63
N ASP A 66 16.04 -15.07 -17.35
CA ASP A 66 17.41 -14.89 -16.92
C ASP A 66 18.06 -13.79 -17.74
N PHE A 67 18.58 -12.78 -17.07
CA PHE A 67 19.19 -11.60 -17.69
C PHE A 67 20.28 -11.02 -16.80
N THR A 68 21.21 -10.31 -17.42
CA THR A 68 22.26 -9.56 -16.71
C THR A 68 21.61 -8.46 -15.86
N GLY A 69 21.89 -8.46 -14.53
CA GLY A 69 21.29 -7.49 -13.60
C GLY A 69 20.08 -8.00 -12.83
N LYS A 70 19.62 -9.24 -13.05
CA LYS A 70 18.51 -9.86 -12.30
C LYS A 70 18.68 -9.75 -10.77
N LYS A 71 19.89 -10.02 -10.26
CA LYS A 71 20.21 -9.90 -8.82
C LYS A 71 20.12 -8.45 -8.34
N LEU A 72 20.56 -7.50 -9.16
CA LEU A 72 20.44 -6.07 -8.85
C LEU A 72 18.99 -5.63 -8.80
N LEU A 73 18.18 -5.99 -9.80
CA LEU A 73 16.74 -5.68 -9.82
C LEU A 73 16.04 -6.28 -8.60
N ASN A 74 16.35 -7.53 -8.24
CA ASN A 74 15.80 -8.19 -7.07
C ASN A 74 16.16 -7.43 -5.76
N GLY A 75 17.40 -6.95 -5.63
CA GLY A 75 17.82 -6.11 -4.50
C GLY A 75 17.17 -4.73 -4.50
N LEU A 76 16.99 -4.10 -5.66
CA LEU A 76 16.31 -2.80 -5.77
C LEU A 76 14.84 -2.85 -5.33
N ILE A 77 14.15 -3.96 -5.57
CA ILE A 77 12.78 -4.17 -5.10
C ILE A 77 12.73 -4.22 -3.56
N GLU A 78 13.78 -4.68 -2.89
CA GLU A 78 13.86 -4.73 -1.42
C GLU A 78 14.32 -3.42 -0.77
N LEU A 79 14.83 -2.47 -1.54
CA LEU A 79 15.29 -1.18 -1.04
C LEU A 79 14.29 -0.48 -0.11
N PRO A 80 12.97 -0.47 -0.38
CA PRO A 80 12.00 0.14 0.52
C PRO A 80 11.94 -0.49 1.91
N PHE A 81 12.36 -1.75 2.07
CA PHE A 81 12.46 -2.39 3.39
C PHE A 81 13.70 -1.94 4.17
N ALA A 82 14.78 -1.64 3.46
CA ALA A 82 16.05 -1.27 4.08
C ALA A 82 16.15 0.24 4.38
N LEU A 83 15.45 1.08 3.60
CA LEU A 83 15.51 2.53 3.75
C LEU A 83 14.55 3.02 4.85
N PRO A 84 14.99 3.93 5.74
CA PRO A 84 14.06 4.69 6.58
C PRO A 84 13.05 5.43 5.67
N THR A 85 11.75 5.27 5.97
CA THR A 85 10.69 5.81 5.10
C THR A 85 10.78 7.34 4.96
N ALA A 86 11.26 8.05 5.99
CA ALA A 86 11.52 9.49 5.92
C ALA A 86 12.57 9.84 4.84
N VAL A 87 13.66 9.05 4.75
CA VAL A 87 14.70 9.25 3.72
C VAL A 87 14.11 9.04 2.32
N ALA A 88 13.31 7.99 2.15
CA ALA A 88 12.59 7.75 0.89
C ALA A 88 11.69 8.95 0.52
N GLY A 89 10.92 9.48 1.49
CA GLY A 89 10.07 10.66 1.27
C GLY A 89 10.83 11.91 0.87
N ILE A 90 11.95 12.20 1.53
CA ILE A 90 12.81 13.33 1.19
C ILE A 90 13.38 13.18 -0.23
N THR A 91 13.89 11.99 -0.54
CA THR A 91 14.47 11.69 -1.85
C THR A 91 13.41 11.82 -2.96
N LEU A 92 12.25 11.20 -2.78
CA LEU A 92 11.15 11.29 -3.75
C LEU A 92 10.64 12.73 -3.90
N SER A 93 10.52 13.49 -2.78
CA SER A 93 10.08 14.89 -2.87
C SER A 93 11.05 15.74 -3.68
N LYS A 94 12.36 15.57 -3.50
CA LYS A 94 13.40 16.27 -4.29
C LYS A 94 13.38 15.85 -5.76
N LEU A 95 13.24 14.55 -6.01
CA LEU A 95 13.24 13.99 -7.35
C LEU A 95 12.04 14.47 -8.18
N TYR A 96 10.86 14.54 -7.56
CA TYR A 96 9.59 14.93 -8.20
C TYR A 96 9.19 16.40 -7.99
N ALA A 97 10.01 17.21 -7.29
CA ALA A 97 9.80 18.65 -7.22
C ALA A 97 9.82 19.28 -8.62
N SER A 98 9.20 20.45 -8.78
CA SER A 98 9.17 21.18 -10.08
C SER A 98 10.55 21.50 -10.65
N THR A 99 11.57 21.56 -9.79
CA THR A 99 12.99 21.72 -10.16
C THR A 99 13.78 20.41 -10.14
N GLY A 100 13.12 19.30 -9.78
CA GLY A 100 13.75 17.98 -9.67
C GLY A 100 13.91 17.31 -11.03
N TRP A 101 14.82 16.35 -11.08
CA TRP A 101 15.18 15.65 -12.32
C TRP A 101 13.98 14.98 -13.02
N LEU A 102 13.11 14.29 -12.28
CA LEU A 102 11.88 13.69 -12.82
C LEU A 102 10.70 14.68 -12.81
N GLY A 103 10.64 15.60 -11.85
CA GLY A 103 9.51 16.52 -11.70
C GLY A 103 9.50 17.66 -12.74
N ALA A 104 10.68 18.14 -13.15
CA ALA A 104 10.77 19.30 -14.06
C ALA A 104 10.04 19.10 -15.41
N PRO A 105 10.14 17.96 -16.12
CA PRO A 105 9.40 17.74 -17.36
C PRO A 105 7.88 17.79 -17.17
N PHE A 106 7.38 17.22 -16.06
CA PHE A 106 5.95 17.26 -15.75
C PHE A 106 5.48 18.65 -15.37
N ALA A 107 6.30 19.41 -14.62
CA ALA A 107 6.01 20.80 -14.26
C ALA A 107 5.93 21.70 -15.49
N GLN A 108 6.79 21.51 -16.48
CA GLN A 108 6.72 22.20 -17.79
C GLN A 108 5.44 21.88 -18.55
N ALA A 109 4.90 20.67 -18.38
CA ALA A 109 3.60 20.28 -18.94
C ALA A 109 2.40 20.71 -18.07
N GLY A 110 2.63 21.52 -17.02
CA GLY A 110 1.58 22.03 -16.12
C GLY A 110 1.14 21.04 -15.03
N LEU A 111 1.84 19.90 -14.87
CA LEU A 111 1.51 18.87 -13.89
C LEU A 111 2.49 18.88 -12.70
N ALA A 112 2.05 19.36 -11.55
CA ALA A 112 2.80 19.24 -10.32
C ALA A 112 2.66 17.83 -9.72
N ILE A 113 3.77 17.18 -9.40
CA ILE A 113 3.80 15.84 -8.77
C ILE A 113 4.05 15.95 -7.27
N ALA A 114 5.17 16.51 -6.85
CA ALA A 114 5.44 16.72 -5.43
C ALA A 114 4.39 17.64 -4.81
N TYR A 115 4.09 17.40 -3.54
CA TYR A 115 3.11 18.13 -2.74
C TYR A 115 1.67 18.01 -3.23
N THR A 116 1.37 16.93 -3.95
CA THR A 116 0.03 16.59 -4.46
C THR A 116 -0.35 15.15 -4.09
N LYS A 117 -1.62 14.77 -4.36
CA LYS A 117 -2.07 13.37 -4.21
C LYS A 117 -1.31 12.41 -5.14
N ILE A 118 -0.79 12.90 -6.27
CA ILE A 118 0.04 12.08 -7.18
C ILE A 118 1.35 11.72 -6.49
N GLY A 119 2.06 12.70 -5.93
CA GLY A 119 3.29 12.46 -5.19
C GLY A 119 3.08 11.55 -3.98
N LEU A 120 1.97 11.76 -3.25
CA LEU A 120 1.55 10.87 -2.17
C LEU A 120 1.41 9.43 -2.67
N THR A 121 0.68 9.22 -3.76
CA THR A 121 0.47 7.88 -4.34
C THR A 121 1.77 7.24 -4.79
N ILE A 122 2.71 8.02 -5.39
CA ILE A 122 4.04 7.52 -5.78
C ILE A 122 4.83 7.02 -4.58
N ALA A 123 4.81 7.75 -3.46
CA ALA A 123 5.47 7.31 -2.23
C ALA A 123 4.87 6.00 -1.71
N LEU A 124 3.54 5.87 -1.74
CA LEU A 124 2.85 4.65 -1.32
C LEU A 124 3.12 3.46 -2.27
N ILE A 125 3.27 3.71 -3.58
CA ILE A 125 3.70 2.69 -4.56
C ILE A 125 5.11 2.23 -4.20
N PHE A 126 6.04 3.15 -4.00
CA PHE A 126 7.42 2.82 -3.66
C PHE A 126 7.50 1.93 -2.42
N VAL A 127 6.83 2.32 -1.32
CA VAL A 127 6.84 1.56 -0.07
C VAL A 127 6.08 0.23 -0.20
N GLY A 128 5.07 0.16 -1.05
CA GLY A 128 4.17 -0.99 -1.20
C GLY A 128 4.66 -2.07 -2.18
N ILE A 129 5.52 -1.73 -3.16
CA ILE A 129 5.90 -2.65 -4.23
C ILE A 129 6.54 -3.97 -3.76
N PRO A 130 7.43 -4.00 -2.75
CA PRO A 130 8.01 -5.25 -2.28
C PRO A 130 6.98 -6.22 -1.72
N TYR A 131 5.90 -5.72 -1.09
CA TYR A 131 4.84 -6.59 -0.57
C TYR A 131 4.10 -7.32 -1.70
N ALA A 132 3.82 -6.64 -2.80
CA ALA A 132 3.18 -7.26 -3.96
C ALA A 132 4.10 -8.30 -4.62
N VAL A 133 5.37 -7.95 -4.88
CA VAL A 133 6.33 -8.86 -5.52
C VAL A 133 6.57 -10.09 -4.66
N ARG A 134 6.85 -9.91 -3.35
CA ARG A 134 7.19 -11.02 -2.45
C ARG A 134 6.00 -11.93 -2.11
N SER A 135 4.78 -11.46 -2.32
CA SER A 135 3.60 -12.33 -2.22
C SER A 135 3.42 -13.21 -3.45
N ILE A 136 3.76 -12.70 -4.64
CA ILE A 136 3.50 -13.38 -5.92
C ILE A 136 4.65 -14.30 -6.33
N GLN A 137 5.89 -13.83 -6.15
CA GLN A 137 7.10 -14.51 -6.63
C GLN A 137 7.22 -15.96 -6.15
N PRO A 138 7.07 -16.31 -4.85
CA PRO A 138 7.21 -17.68 -4.39
C PRO A 138 6.17 -18.64 -4.99
N VAL A 139 4.95 -18.15 -5.19
CA VAL A 139 3.87 -18.94 -5.81
C VAL A 139 4.19 -19.22 -7.27
N LEU A 140 4.76 -18.23 -7.96
CA LEU A 140 5.16 -18.39 -9.36
C LEU A 140 6.39 -19.30 -9.50
N GLU A 141 7.33 -19.30 -8.54
CA GLU A 141 8.49 -20.19 -8.50
C GLU A 141 8.10 -21.66 -8.31
N THR A 142 7.05 -21.91 -7.53
CA THR A 142 6.54 -23.27 -7.29
C THR A 142 5.57 -23.76 -8.35
N LEU A 143 5.17 -22.91 -9.29
CA LEU A 143 4.25 -23.29 -10.36
C LEU A 143 4.96 -24.15 -11.40
N ASP A 144 4.48 -25.40 -11.54
CA ASP A 144 5.06 -26.39 -12.45
C ASP A 144 5.00 -25.90 -13.91
N PRO A 145 6.13 -25.85 -14.63
CA PRO A 145 6.19 -25.48 -16.04
C PRO A 145 5.31 -26.36 -16.95
N SER A 146 5.00 -27.58 -16.54
CA SER A 146 4.13 -28.50 -17.30
C SER A 146 2.77 -27.91 -17.64
N TYR A 147 2.25 -26.98 -16.85
CA TYR A 147 1.02 -26.25 -17.17
C TYR A 147 1.13 -25.38 -18.43
N GLU A 148 2.29 -24.76 -18.62
CA GLU A 148 2.57 -23.92 -19.80
C GLU A 148 2.84 -24.81 -21.01
N GLU A 149 3.59 -25.90 -20.83
CA GLU A 149 3.90 -26.90 -21.87
C GLU A 149 2.62 -27.57 -22.40
N ALA A 150 1.75 -28.05 -21.51
CA ALA A 150 0.49 -28.65 -21.88
C ALA A 150 -0.42 -27.66 -22.66
N GLY A 151 -0.46 -26.41 -22.22
CA GLY A 151 -1.18 -25.35 -22.93
C GLY A 151 -0.64 -25.13 -24.35
N ASN A 152 0.69 -25.08 -24.51
CA ASN A 152 1.36 -24.93 -25.81
C ASN A 152 1.08 -26.14 -26.72
N MET A 153 1.13 -27.37 -26.19
CA MET A 153 0.81 -28.59 -26.95
C MET A 153 -0.61 -28.61 -27.48
N LEU A 154 -1.55 -27.98 -26.78
CA LEU A 154 -2.94 -27.78 -27.21
C LEU A 154 -3.13 -26.61 -28.16
N GLY A 155 -2.06 -25.94 -28.59
CA GLY A 155 -2.09 -24.80 -29.52
C GLY A 155 -2.55 -23.49 -28.88
N ALA A 156 -2.57 -23.37 -27.55
CA ALA A 156 -2.95 -22.14 -26.88
C ALA A 156 -1.80 -21.13 -26.93
N GLY A 157 -2.10 -19.90 -27.34
CA GLY A 157 -1.10 -18.81 -27.31
C GLY A 157 -0.75 -18.39 -25.88
N SER A 158 0.45 -17.82 -25.68
CA SER A 158 1.02 -17.44 -24.36
C SER A 158 0.08 -16.57 -23.52
N PHE A 159 -0.65 -15.63 -24.14
CA PHE A 159 -1.63 -14.80 -23.42
C PHE A 159 -2.83 -15.63 -22.91
N THR A 160 -3.27 -16.63 -23.67
CA THR A 160 -4.35 -17.54 -23.27
C THR A 160 -3.93 -18.41 -22.09
N ILE A 161 -2.71 -18.95 -22.14
CA ILE A 161 -2.09 -19.73 -21.06
C ILE A 161 -1.99 -18.86 -19.80
N PHE A 162 -1.42 -17.66 -19.91
CA PHE A 162 -1.34 -16.74 -18.79
C PHE A 162 -2.71 -16.43 -18.18
N ARG A 163 -3.68 -16.02 -19.00
CA ARG A 163 -4.99 -15.57 -18.51
C ARG A 163 -5.86 -16.71 -17.94
N ARG A 164 -5.81 -17.90 -18.56
CA ARG A 164 -6.72 -19.01 -18.23
C ARG A 164 -6.10 -20.02 -17.26
N ILE A 165 -4.79 -20.13 -17.22
CA ILE A 165 -4.10 -21.16 -16.41
C ILE A 165 -3.32 -20.50 -15.27
N ILE A 166 -2.39 -19.59 -15.57
CA ILE A 166 -1.45 -19.05 -14.59
C ILE A 166 -2.11 -18.02 -13.68
N LEU A 167 -2.73 -17.00 -14.24
CA LEU A 167 -3.34 -15.92 -13.48
C LEU A 167 -4.39 -16.40 -12.45
N PRO A 168 -5.27 -17.38 -12.75
CA PRO A 168 -6.16 -17.92 -11.74
C PRO A 168 -5.45 -18.56 -10.55
N LYS A 169 -4.30 -19.23 -10.77
CA LYS A 169 -3.48 -19.81 -9.70
C LYS A 169 -2.75 -18.74 -8.88
N LEU A 170 -2.40 -17.60 -9.49
CA LEU A 170 -1.75 -16.47 -8.80
C LEU A 170 -2.74 -15.54 -8.07
N ARG A 171 -4.04 -15.62 -8.35
CA ARG A 171 -5.04 -14.72 -7.73
C ARG A 171 -4.96 -14.64 -6.21
N PRO A 172 -4.83 -15.73 -5.44
CA PRO A 172 -4.71 -15.64 -3.99
C PRO A 172 -3.46 -14.85 -3.56
N ALA A 173 -2.33 -15.07 -4.23
CA ALA A 173 -1.08 -14.37 -3.96
C ALA A 173 -1.16 -12.87 -4.30
N VAL A 174 -1.80 -12.53 -5.44
CA VAL A 174 -2.05 -11.14 -5.83
C VAL A 174 -2.95 -10.44 -4.81
N LEU A 175 -4.01 -11.11 -4.33
CA LEU A 175 -4.89 -10.56 -3.29
C LEU A 175 -4.16 -10.38 -1.95
N THR A 176 -3.27 -11.31 -1.59
CA THR A 176 -2.41 -11.15 -0.40
C THR A 176 -1.51 -9.92 -0.55
N GLY A 177 -0.81 -9.79 -1.68
CA GLY A 177 0.05 -8.66 -1.99
C GLY A 177 -0.70 -7.33 -1.98
N PHE A 178 -1.91 -7.32 -2.54
CA PHE A 178 -2.81 -6.16 -2.49
C PHE A 178 -3.12 -5.76 -1.04
N GLY A 179 -3.58 -6.71 -0.23
CA GLY A 179 -3.95 -6.46 1.16
C GLY A 179 -2.80 -5.92 2.00
N LEU A 180 -1.61 -6.53 1.85
CA LEU A 180 -0.41 -6.11 2.55
C LEU A 180 0.06 -4.71 2.10
N ALA A 181 0.10 -4.44 0.79
CA ALA A 181 0.48 -3.13 0.24
C ALA A 181 -0.52 -2.04 0.66
N PHE A 182 -1.82 -2.34 0.65
CA PHE A 182 -2.87 -1.44 1.09
C PHE A 182 -2.77 -1.11 2.59
N ALA A 183 -2.69 -2.13 3.45
CA ALA A 183 -2.55 -1.94 4.88
C ALA A 183 -1.28 -1.18 5.25
N ARG A 184 -0.16 -1.47 4.56
CA ARG A 184 1.10 -0.75 4.72
C ARG A 184 0.96 0.71 4.32
N GLY A 185 0.27 0.99 3.21
CA GLY A 185 0.00 2.34 2.71
C GLY A 185 -0.87 3.16 3.67
N LEU A 186 -1.91 2.55 4.26
CA LEU A 186 -2.76 3.22 5.25
C LEU A 186 -1.99 3.74 6.46
N GLY A 187 -1.03 2.97 6.96
CA GLY A 187 -0.21 3.34 8.12
C GLY A 187 1.04 4.16 7.77
N GLU A 188 1.25 4.54 6.50
CA GLU A 188 2.46 5.26 6.12
C GLU A 188 2.43 6.71 6.60
N TYR A 189 3.51 7.12 7.28
CA TYR A 189 3.73 8.48 7.77
C TYR A 189 5.06 9.05 7.26
N GLY A 190 6.15 8.29 7.39
CA GLY A 190 7.50 8.79 7.20
C GLY A 190 7.77 9.33 5.79
N SER A 191 7.41 8.58 4.74
CA SER A 191 7.60 9.05 3.36
C SER A 191 6.61 10.14 2.98
N VAL A 192 5.39 10.02 3.47
CA VAL A 192 4.28 10.90 3.11
C VAL A 192 4.47 12.31 3.64
N ILE A 193 4.99 12.49 4.87
CA ILE A 193 5.17 13.80 5.48
C ILE A 193 6.01 14.76 4.62
N TYR A 194 6.95 14.24 3.83
CA TYR A 194 7.84 15.04 3.00
C TYR A 194 7.32 15.29 1.59
N ILE A 195 6.62 14.33 0.99
CA ILE A 195 6.21 14.43 -0.42
C ILE A 195 4.77 14.95 -0.61
N ALA A 196 3.88 14.74 0.39
CA ALA A 196 2.47 15.08 0.24
C ALA A 196 2.13 16.55 0.48
N GLY A 197 3.00 17.30 1.15
CA GLY A 197 2.75 18.69 1.52
C GLY A 197 1.75 18.89 2.66
N ASN A 198 1.04 17.85 3.09
CA ASN A 198 0.16 17.77 4.26
C ASN A 198 -0.81 18.96 4.41
N SER A 199 -1.36 19.44 3.31
CA SER A 199 -2.27 20.59 3.27
C SER A 199 -3.73 20.13 3.36
N ALA A 200 -4.45 20.58 4.39
CA ALA A 200 -5.87 20.34 4.49
C ALA A 200 -6.65 21.01 3.32
N LYS A 201 -6.22 22.23 2.91
CA LYS A 201 -6.81 22.98 1.79
C LYS A 201 -6.68 22.21 0.47
N ASN A 202 -5.54 21.61 0.20
CA ASN A 202 -5.25 20.85 -1.03
C ASN A 202 -5.64 19.37 -0.91
N GLN A 203 -6.24 18.98 0.22
CA GLN A 203 -6.63 17.60 0.51
C GLN A 203 -5.48 16.58 0.34
N THR A 204 -4.27 16.96 0.74
CA THR A 204 -3.10 16.08 0.73
C THR A 204 -2.73 15.56 2.12
N GLN A 205 -3.50 15.94 3.13
CA GLN A 205 -3.31 15.51 4.50
C GLN A 205 -3.78 14.05 4.66
N VAL A 206 -2.94 13.23 5.27
CA VAL A 206 -3.24 11.82 5.56
C VAL A 206 -3.57 11.61 7.04
N VAL A 207 -4.28 10.52 7.35
CA VAL A 207 -4.72 10.23 8.73
C VAL A 207 -3.54 10.08 9.69
N SER A 208 -2.47 9.40 9.28
CA SER A 208 -1.25 9.23 10.10
C SER A 208 -0.62 10.58 10.49
N TYR A 209 -0.66 11.57 9.61
CA TYR A 209 -0.24 12.93 9.91
C TYR A 209 -1.17 13.61 10.92
N VAL A 210 -2.50 13.46 10.78
CA VAL A 210 -3.49 14.03 11.71
C VAL A 210 -3.33 13.42 13.10
N ILE A 211 -3.13 12.11 13.21
CA ILE A 211 -2.84 11.42 14.48
C ILE A 211 -1.60 12.02 15.13
N MET A 212 -0.50 12.16 14.38
CA MET A 212 0.74 12.72 14.90
C MET A 212 0.58 14.18 15.32
N GLN A 213 -0.19 14.96 14.57
CA GLN A 213 -0.51 16.34 14.92
C GLN A 213 -1.27 16.41 16.26
N LYS A 214 -2.26 15.54 16.48
CA LYS A 214 -3.01 15.46 17.74
C LYS A 214 -2.09 15.07 18.91
N LEU A 215 -1.19 14.11 18.70
CA LEU A 215 -0.19 13.73 19.71
C LEU A 215 0.75 14.89 20.07
N ASN A 216 1.18 15.70 19.10
CA ASN A 216 2.02 16.88 19.33
C ASN A 216 1.30 17.95 20.16
N TYR A 217 -0.04 18.01 20.09
CA TYR A 217 -0.87 18.87 20.95
C TYR A 217 -1.27 18.20 22.28
N VAL A 218 -0.71 17.03 22.59
CA VAL A 218 -1.03 16.25 23.81
C VAL A 218 -2.51 15.84 23.88
N ASP A 219 -3.21 15.83 22.75
CA ASP A 219 -4.61 15.42 22.63
C ASP A 219 -4.67 13.91 22.35
N TYR A 220 -4.35 13.11 23.37
CA TYR A 220 -4.28 11.64 23.27
C TYR A 220 -5.64 11.02 22.98
N ALA A 221 -6.73 11.58 23.54
CA ALA A 221 -8.07 11.05 23.36
C ALA A 221 -8.50 11.14 21.87
N SER A 222 -8.34 12.32 21.23
CA SER A 222 -8.62 12.46 19.80
C SER A 222 -7.68 11.66 18.91
N ALA A 223 -6.39 11.59 19.26
CA ALA A 223 -5.40 10.82 18.50
C ALA A 223 -5.76 9.34 18.47
N THR A 224 -6.10 8.76 19.64
CA THR A 224 -6.46 7.34 19.76
C THR A 224 -7.82 7.04 19.14
N ALA A 225 -8.79 7.95 19.21
CA ALA A 225 -10.07 7.80 18.54
C ALA A 225 -9.91 7.72 17.01
N ILE A 226 -9.10 8.61 16.41
CA ILE A 226 -8.80 8.58 14.97
C ILE A 226 -8.02 7.29 14.61
N ALA A 227 -7.04 6.90 15.43
CA ALA A 227 -6.27 5.67 15.25
C ALA A 227 -7.17 4.42 15.31
N LEU A 228 -8.15 4.39 16.22
CA LEU A 228 -9.10 3.29 16.35
C LEU A 228 -9.94 3.12 15.08
N VAL A 229 -10.48 4.22 14.53
CA VAL A 229 -11.24 4.16 13.27
C VAL A 229 -10.36 3.62 12.14
N MET A 230 -9.10 4.08 12.05
CA MET A 230 -8.16 3.60 11.05
C MET A 230 -7.84 2.12 11.21
N LEU A 231 -7.65 1.66 12.45
CA LEU A 231 -7.44 0.25 12.79
C LEU A 231 -8.63 -0.62 12.35
N VAL A 232 -9.86 -0.17 12.63
CA VAL A 232 -11.08 -0.88 12.22
C VAL A 232 -11.18 -0.97 10.69
N ILE A 233 -10.90 0.12 9.97
CA ILE A 233 -10.91 0.13 8.50
C ILE A 233 -9.87 -0.86 7.95
N ALA A 234 -8.64 -0.83 8.47
CA ALA A 234 -7.57 -1.75 8.05
C ALA A 234 -7.96 -3.21 8.35
N PHE A 235 -8.46 -3.49 9.55
CA PHE A 235 -8.89 -4.83 9.95
C PHE A 235 -10.03 -5.36 9.07
N VAL A 236 -11.09 -4.57 8.86
CA VAL A 236 -12.24 -4.96 8.02
C VAL A 236 -11.79 -5.24 6.59
N THR A 237 -10.89 -4.42 6.06
CA THR A 237 -10.36 -4.62 4.70
C THR A 237 -9.55 -5.91 4.59
N LEU A 238 -8.61 -6.15 5.51
CA LEU A 238 -7.81 -7.38 5.52
C LEU A 238 -8.68 -8.62 5.77
N PHE A 239 -9.67 -8.52 6.65
CA PHE A 239 -10.62 -9.60 6.89
C PHE A 239 -11.44 -9.93 5.63
N ALA A 240 -11.96 -8.92 4.93
CA ALA A 240 -12.69 -9.10 3.69
C ALA A 240 -11.83 -9.78 2.62
N ILE A 241 -10.56 -9.37 2.46
CA ILE A 241 -9.61 -10.00 1.55
C ILE A 241 -9.39 -11.46 1.92
N ASN A 242 -9.18 -11.76 3.21
CA ASN A 242 -8.96 -13.12 3.70
C ASN A 242 -10.18 -14.03 3.42
N VAL A 243 -11.39 -13.54 3.67
CA VAL A 243 -12.64 -14.28 3.36
C VAL A 243 -12.75 -14.58 1.86
N VAL A 244 -12.41 -13.61 1.00
CA VAL A 244 -12.40 -13.83 -0.46
C VAL A 244 -11.38 -14.91 -0.84
N GLN A 245 -10.17 -14.90 -0.25
CA GLN A 245 -9.13 -15.89 -0.50
C GLN A 245 -9.57 -17.31 -0.09
N ILE A 246 -10.13 -17.47 1.11
CA ILE A 246 -10.63 -18.77 1.58
C ILE A 246 -11.72 -19.32 0.64
N ARG A 247 -12.65 -18.47 0.21
CA ARG A 247 -13.70 -18.88 -0.72
C ARG A 247 -13.17 -19.26 -2.11
N GLN A 248 -12.09 -18.62 -2.56
CA GLN A 248 -11.44 -18.97 -3.83
C GLN A 248 -10.68 -20.30 -3.72
N ALA A 249 -9.94 -20.53 -2.63
CA ALA A 249 -9.25 -21.79 -2.38
C ALA A 249 -10.22 -22.99 -2.35
N ALA A 250 -11.37 -22.82 -1.70
CA ALA A 250 -12.42 -23.87 -1.64
C ALA A 250 -13.07 -24.19 -2.99
N ARG A 251 -12.96 -23.32 -4.00
CA ARG A 251 -13.50 -23.57 -5.38
C ARG A 251 -12.50 -24.22 -6.32
N THR A 252 -11.24 -24.29 -5.92
CA THR A 252 -10.15 -24.84 -6.74
C THR A 252 -9.69 -26.23 -6.27
N MET A 253 -10.23 -26.71 -5.16
CA MET A 253 -10.21 -28.12 -4.71
C MET A 253 -11.41 -28.88 -5.25
#